data_aea3f55e90f8a11a79fb744c76b5de9b
#
_entry.id   aea3f55e90f8a11a79fb744c76b5de9b
#
_cell.length_a   1.000
_cell.length_b   1.000
_cell.length_c   1.000
_cell.angle_alpha   90.00
_cell.angle_beta   90.00
_cell.angle_gamma   90.00
#
_symmetry.space_group_name_H-M   'P 1'
#
loop_
_entity.id
_entity.type
_entity.pdbx_description
1 polymer ?
#
loop_
_entity_poly.entity_id
_entity_poly.type
_entity_poly.pdbx_seq_one_letter_code
_entity_poly.pdbx_strand_id
1 'polypeptide(L)'
;MKHLLKLGGMTPEEILHILDVADEYKRLHKDGVDPKDLQGKAVALVFAKNSTRTRTSLEVGIYQMGGLGTYLSAGDLQTARGEPVQDTARVLGRYYDAIVCRTYKQTTLDMLAKYSGIPVVSGMTDYAHPLQVLTDLMTVRERKGTLAGLKAGFVGDGYNMANSVIVGCLAVGMTVTIACPKGYRPAADVLMLAKQYGDKFMLTNDPDEAARDADVLFTDVWVSMGMEREVEQRRRDFTGFTLDAARMALAKPDCMVQHPLPAHRGEEIAPDVLEAHADEIFDEAENRIYVEKAVLAVLLAGK
;
A
#
# COMPACT_ATOMS: atom_id res chain seq x y z
N MET A 1 14.32 -4.62 10.94
CA MET A 1 12.83 -4.56 11.07
C MET A 1 12.29 -5.84 11.71
N LYS A 2 11.31 -5.79 12.63
CA LYS A 2 10.68 -7.00 13.25
C LYS A 2 9.28 -7.28 12.68
N HIS A 3 8.55 -6.24 12.34
CA HIS A 3 7.20 -6.27 11.77
C HIS A 3 7.08 -5.17 10.72
N LEU A 4 6.14 -5.29 9.77
CA LEU A 4 5.76 -4.21 8.87
C LEU A 4 4.28 -3.87 9.10
N LEU A 5 3.98 -3.01 10.09
CA LEU A 5 2.62 -2.65 10.43
C LEU A 5 2.15 -1.37 9.72
N LYS A 6 3.05 -0.45 9.46
CA LYS A 6 2.90 0.81 8.74
C LYS A 6 4.29 1.33 8.34
N LEU A 7 4.37 2.29 7.43
CA LEU A 7 5.66 2.91 7.04
C LEU A 7 6.17 3.93 8.07
N GLY A 8 5.26 4.50 8.88
CA GLY A 8 5.66 5.44 9.94
C GLY A 8 6.58 4.77 10.96
N GLY A 9 7.78 5.31 11.10
CA GLY A 9 8.82 4.77 11.97
C GLY A 9 9.89 3.93 11.27
N MET A 10 9.73 3.64 9.98
CA MET A 10 10.80 3.09 9.15
C MET A 10 11.78 4.20 8.75
N THR A 11 13.06 3.85 8.65
CA THR A 11 14.06 4.77 8.09
C THR A 11 14.02 4.75 6.57
N PRO A 12 14.53 5.80 5.90
CA PRO A 12 14.68 5.80 4.43
C PRO A 12 15.46 4.59 3.94
N GLU A 13 16.53 4.20 4.66
CA GLU A 13 17.39 3.07 4.32
C GLU A 13 16.64 1.74 4.40
N GLU A 14 15.77 1.54 5.41
CA GLU A 14 14.93 0.34 5.49
C GLU A 14 13.95 0.25 4.33
N ILE A 15 13.34 1.38 3.93
CA ILE A 15 12.45 1.42 2.75
C ILE A 15 13.23 1.08 1.49
N LEU A 16 14.33 1.78 1.21
CA LEU A 16 15.14 1.58 0.02
C LEU A 16 15.70 0.15 -0.05
N HIS A 17 16.13 -0.42 1.08
CA HIS A 17 16.58 -1.79 1.13
C HIS A 17 15.50 -2.80 0.70
N ILE A 18 14.25 -2.62 1.15
CA ILE A 18 13.13 -3.48 0.68
C ILE A 18 12.95 -3.34 -0.83
N LEU A 19 13.03 -2.11 -1.36
CA LEU A 19 12.90 -1.90 -2.80
C LEU A 19 14.05 -2.56 -3.57
N ASP A 20 15.29 -2.50 -3.07
CA ASP A 20 16.46 -3.14 -3.71
C ASP A 20 16.31 -4.66 -3.75
N VAL A 21 15.83 -5.26 -2.66
CA VAL A 21 15.52 -6.70 -2.60
C VAL A 21 14.37 -7.04 -3.57
N ALA A 22 13.36 -6.18 -3.71
CA ALA A 22 12.26 -6.37 -4.63
C ALA A 22 12.71 -6.33 -6.10
N ASP A 23 13.57 -5.37 -6.47
CA ASP A 23 14.17 -5.27 -7.81
C ASP A 23 14.97 -6.54 -8.15
N GLU A 24 15.73 -7.07 -7.17
CA GLU A 24 16.47 -8.32 -7.34
C GLU A 24 15.52 -9.52 -7.58
N TYR A 25 14.40 -9.63 -6.83
CA TYR A 25 13.41 -10.68 -7.07
C TYR A 25 12.75 -10.55 -8.44
N LYS A 26 12.43 -9.32 -8.87
CA LYS A 26 11.86 -9.07 -10.20
C LYS A 26 12.84 -9.47 -11.31
N ARG A 27 14.11 -9.06 -11.17
CA ARG A 27 15.16 -9.43 -12.13
C ARG A 27 15.34 -10.93 -12.22
N LEU A 28 15.50 -11.60 -11.09
CA LEU A 28 15.67 -13.06 -11.05
C LEU A 28 14.48 -13.81 -11.64
N HIS A 29 13.27 -13.38 -11.32
CA HIS A 29 12.05 -13.99 -11.88
C HIS A 29 11.98 -13.86 -13.41
N LYS A 30 12.35 -12.69 -13.96
CA LYS A 30 12.44 -12.47 -15.41
C LYS A 30 13.51 -13.36 -16.06
N ASP A 31 14.56 -13.71 -15.33
CA ASP A 31 15.61 -14.67 -15.76
C ASP A 31 15.20 -16.15 -15.56
N GLY A 32 13.95 -16.41 -15.14
CA GLY A 32 13.41 -17.75 -14.89
C GLY A 32 13.87 -18.38 -13.57
N VAL A 33 14.38 -17.58 -12.64
CA VAL A 33 14.89 -18.02 -11.33
C VAL A 33 14.00 -17.51 -10.21
N ASP A 34 13.42 -18.42 -9.43
CA ASP A 34 12.69 -18.08 -8.20
C ASP A 34 13.46 -18.63 -6.98
N PRO A 35 14.16 -17.74 -6.22
CA PRO A 35 14.89 -18.12 -5.01
C PRO A 35 13.95 -18.76 -3.98
N LYS A 36 14.41 -19.85 -3.32
CA LYS A 36 13.60 -20.61 -2.36
C LYS A 36 13.84 -20.14 -0.92
N ASP A 37 13.88 -18.83 -0.71
CA ASP A 37 14.18 -18.18 0.57
C ASP A 37 13.15 -18.46 1.69
N LEU A 38 11.94 -18.92 1.33
CA LEU A 38 10.92 -19.37 2.28
C LEU A 38 10.73 -20.88 2.31
N GLN A 39 11.69 -21.67 1.82
CA GLN A 39 11.57 -23.13 1.86
C GLN A 39 11.36 -23.64 3.29
N GLY A 40 10.29 -24.42 3.49
CA GLY A 40 9.91 -24.96 4.79
C GLY A 40 9.23 -23.95 5.72
N LYS A 41 8.99 -22.72 5.28
CA LYS A 41 8.27 -21.68 6.02
C LYS A 41 6.78 -21.70 5.72
N ALA A 42 5.97 -21.41 6.73
CA ALA A 42 4.52 -21.25 6.61
C ALA A 42 4.09 -19.84 7.01
N VAL A 43 3.25 -19.21 6.19
CA VAL A 43 2.75 -17.85 6.41
C VAL A 43 1.23 -17.87 6.50
N ALA A 44 0.67 -17.37 7.61
CA ALA A 44 -0.77 -17.20 7.77
C ALA A 44 -1.23 -15.93 7.04
N LEU A 45 -2.20 -16.06 6.13
CA LEU A 45 -2.83 -14.96 5.40
C LEU A 45 -4.21 -14.69 5.99
N VAL A 46 -4.30 -13.85 7.02
CA VAL A 46 -5.52 -13.58 7.80
C VAL A 46 -6.27 -12.40 7.20
N PHE A 47 -7.46 -12.63 6.64
CA PHE A 47 -8.21 -11.62 5.88
C PHE A 47 -9.61 -11.42 6.43
N ALA A 48 -9.89 -10.21 6.92
CA ALA A 48 -11.22 -9.75 7.31
C ALA A 48 -11.93 -8.97 6.17
N LYS A 49 -11.18 -8.57 5.12
CA LYS A 49 -11.69 -7.91 3.93
C LYS A 49 -11.30 -8.71 2.70
N ASN A 50 -12.22 -8.85 1.75
CA ASN A 50 -11.92 -9.51 0.48
C ASN A 50 -10.79 -8.79 -0.27
N SER A 51 -9.97 -9.56 -0.97
CA SER A 51 -8.90 -9.01 -1.80
C SER A 51 -8.48 -10.02 -2.85
N THR A 52 -8.63 -9.65 -4.12
CA THR A 52 -8.10 -10.46 -5.22
C THR A 52 -6.58 -10.31 -5.29
N ARG A 53 -6.09 -9.08 -5.40
CA ARG A 53 -4.67 -8.79 -5.63
C ARG A 53 -3.78 -9.20 -4.47
N THR A 54 -4.01 -8.66 -3.27
CA THR A 54 -3.18 -8.96 -2.08
C THR A 54 -3.18 -10.44 -1.73
N ARG A 55 -4.32 -11.13 -1.91
CA ARG A 55 -4.37 -12.58 -1.67
C ARG A 55 -3.55 -13.34 -2.68
N THR A 56 -3.83 -13.14 -3.97
CA THR A 56 -3.19 -13.94 -5.03
C THR A 56 -1.71 -13.63 -5.17
N SER A 57 -1.29 -12.36 -5.04
CA SER A 57 0.14 -12.00 -5.09
C SER A 57 0.92 -12.65 -3.94
N LEU A 58 0.38 -12.64 -2.71
CA LEU A 58 0.99 -13.31 -1.56
C LEU A 58 1.02 -14.84 -1.72
N GLU A 59 -0.11 -15.48 -2.09
CA GLU A 59 -0.15 -16.93 -2.28
C GLU A 59 0.85 -17.39 -3.34
N VAL A 60 0.87 -16.70 -4.50
CA VAL A 60 1.80 -17.00 -5.60
C VAL A 60 3.25 -16.66 -5.21
N GLY A 61 3.51 -15.49 -4.62
CA GLY A 61 4.84 -15.07 -4.20
C GLY A 61 5.46 -16.03 -3.19
N ILE A 62 4.71 -16.42 -2.15
CA ILE A 62 5.17 -17.40 -1.14
C ILE A 62 5.44 -18.76 -1.79
N TYR A 63 4.56 -19.23 -2.68
CA TYR A 63 4.77 -20.49 -3.42
C TYR A 63 6.06 -20.44 -4.26
N GLN A 64 6.29 -19.38 -5.00
CA GLN A 64 7.50 -19.20 -5.80
C GLN A 64 8.76 -19.23 -4.93
N MET A 65 8.70 -18.69 -3.71
CA MET A 65 9.79 -18.74 -2.73
C MET A 65 9.92 -20.06 -1.99
N GLY A 66 9.12 -21.09 -2.32
CA GLY A 66 9.18 -22.43 -1.72
C GLY A 66 8.48 -22.55 -0.37
N GLY A 67 7.71 -21.54 0.05
CA GLY A 67 6.95 -21.53 1.28
C GLY A 67 5.49 -21.99 1.11
N LEU A 68 4.76 -22.05 2.22
CA LEU A 68 3.32 -22.33 2.28
C LEU A 68 2.57 -21.08 2.73
N GLY A 69 1.71 -20.52 1.88
CA GLY A 69 0.73 -19.50 2.26
C GLY A 69 -0.61 -20.16 2.59
N THR A 70 -1.11 -19.96 3.82
CA THR A 70 -2.42 -20.48 4.21
C THR A 70 -3.42 -19.33 4.33
N TYR A 71 -4.41 -19.29 3.45
CA TYR A 71 -5.48 -18.32 3.53
C TYR A 71 -6.46 -18.64 4.65
N LEU A 72 -6.67 -17.67 5.54
CA LEU A 72 -7.56 -17.76 6.69
C LEU A 72 -8.56 -16.59 6.60
N SER A 73 -9.81 -16.90 6.19
CA SER A 73 -10.88 -15.91 6.26
C SER A 73 -11.20 -15.62 7.73
N ALA A 74 -11.28 -14.36 8.11
CA ALA A 74 -11.62 -13.98 9.48
C ALA A 74 -13.02 -14.48 9.90
N GLY A 75 -13.93 -14.69 8.92
CA GLY A 75 -15.24 -15.30 9.17
C GLY A 75 -15.16 -16.77 9.60
N ASP A 76 -14.09 -17.47 9.24
CA ASP A 76 -13.86 -18.89 9.59
C ASP A 76 -13.06 -19.04 10.89
N LEU A 77 -12.46 -17.94 11.39
CA LEU A 77 -11.72 -17.96 12.65
C LEU A 77 -12.64 -17.83 13.87
N GLN A 78 -12.18 -18.32 15.01
CA GLN A 78 -12.94 -18.25 16.28
C GLN A 78 -13.09 -16.80 16.79
N THR A 79 -12.32 -15.85 16.28
CA THR A 79 -12.52 -14.41 16.52
C THR A 79 -13.91 -13.93 16.08
N ALA A 80 -14.48 -14.51 15.04
CA ALA A 80 -15.88 -14.27 14.63
C ALA A 80 -16.92 -14.73 15.68
N ARG A 81 -16.51 -15.63 16.59
CA ARG A 81 -17.34 -16.17 17.69
C ARG A 81 -16.96 -15.59 19.04
N GLY A 82 -16.13 -14.53 19.07
CA GLY A 82 -15.76 -13.82 20.30
C GLY A 82 -14.44 -14.25 20.94
N GLU A 83 -13.60 -15.10 20.30
CA GLU A 83 -12.27 -15.37 20.77
C GLU A 83 -11.45 -14.08 20.76
N PRO A 84 -10.74 -13.74 21.86
CA PRO A 84 -9.87 -12.59 21.88
C PRO A 84 -8.73 -12.69 20.86
N VAL A 85 -8.42 -11.58 20.18
CA VAL A 85 -7.34 -11.53 19.15
C VAL A 85 -6.00 -12.02 19.70
N GLN A 86 -5.70 -11.75 20.96
CA GLN A 86 -4.46 -12.19 21.62
C GLN A 86 -4.34 -13.71 21.72
N ASP A 87 -5.46 -14.44 21.85
CA ASP A 87 -5.42 -15.90 21.94
C ASP A 87 -5.23 -16.51 20.55
N THR A 88 -5.96 -16.02 19.56
CA THR A 88 -5.69 -16.35 18.15
C THR A 88 -4.24 -16.06 17.78
N ALA A 89 -3.69 -14.90 18.17
CA ALA A 89 -2.30 -14.54 17.91
C ALA A 89 -1.30 -15.54 18.49
N ARG A 90 -1.52 -15.95 19.75
CA ARG A 90 -0.65 -16.95 20.42
C ARG A 90 -0.69 -18.32 19.74
N VAL A 91 -1.85 -18.74 19.25
CA VAL A 91 -2.02 -20.00 18.52
C VAL A 91 -1.32 -19.92 17.18
N LEU A 92 -1.60 -18.89 16.38
CA LEU A 92 -0.98 -18.71 15.06
C LEU A 92 0.54 -18.60 15.16
N GLY A 93 1.05 -17.92 16.22
CA GLY A 93 2.48 -17.81 16.48
C GLY A 93 3.19 -19.14 16.82
N ARG A 94 2.44 -20.23 17.09
CA ARG A 94 2.99 -21.58 17.28
C ARG A 94 2.95 -22.44 16.03
N TYR A 95 2.14 -22.05 15.05
CA TYR A 95 1.93 -22.85 13.84
C TYR A 95 2.67 -22.26 12.63
N TYR A 96 2.83 -20.92 12.59
CA TYR A 96 3.35 -20.20 11.45
C TYR A 96 4.65 -19.45 11.76
N ASP A 97 5.41 -19.15 10.72
CA ASP A 97 6.63 -18.34 10.78
C ASP A 97 6.36 -16.84 10.66
N ALA A 98 5.25 -16.46 10.01
CA ALA A 98 4.79 -15.08 9.90
C ALA A 98 3.27 -15.00 9.73
N ILE A 99 2.71 -13.81 9.99
CA ILE A 99 1.30 -13.48 9.74
C ILE A 99 1.25 -12.28 8.80
N VAL A 100 0.53 -12.39 7.68
CA VAL A 100 0.07 -11.23 6.91
C VAL A 100 -1.39 -11.01 7.22
N CYS A 101 -1.75 -9.83 7.73
CA CYS A 101 -3.12 -9.56 8.15
C CYS A 101 -3.71 -8.36 7.40
N ARG A 102 -4.88 -8.58 6.76
CA ARG A 102 -5.71 -7.55 6.14
C ARG A 102 -6.99 -7.40 6.94
N THR A 103 -7.13 -6.29 7.64
CA THR A 103 -8.22 -6.06 8.61
C THR A 103 -8.70 -4.61 8.57
N TYR A 104 -9.70 -4.27 9.38
CA TYR A 104 -10.21 -2.92 9.52
C TYR A 104 -9.33 -2.09 10.45
N LYS A 105 -9.21 -2.49 11.71
CA LYS A 105 -8.59 -1.70 12.78
C LYS A 105 -7.08 -1.94 12.85
N GLN A 106 -6.30 -0.87 12.89
CA GLN A 106 -4.86 -0.93 13.16
C GLN A 106 -4.57 -1.63 14.50
N THR A 107 -5.39 -1.42 15.52
CA THR A 107 -5.23 -2.05 16.84
C THR A 107 -5.30 -3.58 16.80
N THR A 108 -6.07 -4.18 15.89
CA THR A 108 -6.08 -5.64 15.69
C THR A 108 -4.71 -6.13 15.22
N LEU A 109 -4.11 -5.41 14.27
CA LEU A 109 -2.79 -5.71 13.75
C LEU A 109 -1.71 -5.55 14.84
N ASP A 110 -1.78 -4.49 15.64
CA ASP A 110 -0.87 -4.24 16.76
C ASP A 110 -0.95 -5.36 17.82
N MET A 111 -2.15 -5.88 18.07
CA MET A 111 -2.34 -7.01 18.98
C MET A 111 -1.76 -8.31 18.43
N LEU A 112 -1.93 -8.60 17.13
CA LEU A 112 -1.26 -9.73 16.50
C LEU A 112 0.26 -9.64 16.63
N ALA A 113 0.85 -8.47 16.35
CA ALA A 113 2.28 -8.23 16.48
C ALA A 113 2.78 -8.39 17.94
N LYS A 114 1.99 -7.93 18.91
CA LYS A 114 2.33 -8.00 20.33
C LYS A 114 2.31 -9.43 20.88
N TYR A 115 1.36 -10.27 20.46
CA TYR A 115 1.09 -11.55 21.13
C TYR A 115 1.48 -12.79 20.31
N SER A 116 1.74 -12.69 19.01
CA SER A 116 2.11 -13.87 18.21
C SER A 116 3.54 -14.36 18.42
N GLY A 117 4.45 -13.45 18.77
CA GLY A 117 5.88 -13.78 18.89
C GLY A 117 6.63 -13.93 17.55
N ILE A 118 5.92 -13.86 16.42
CA ILE A 118 6.46 -13.99 15.06
C ILE A 118 6.26 -12.67 14.27
N PRO A 119 6.94 -12.46 13.14
CA PRO A 119 6.73 -11.30 12.27
C PRO A 119 5.28 -11.15 11.83
N VAL A 120 4.79 -9.90 11.84
CA VAL A 120 3.46 -9.52 11.36
C VAL A 120 3.60 -8.45 10.30
N VAL A 121 2.90 -8.65 9.17
CA VAL A 121 2.86 -7.73 8.03
C VAL A 121 1.43 -7.23 7.83
N SER A 122 1.30 -5.93 7.65
CA SER A 122 0.03 -5.32 7.28
C SER A 122 -0.30 -5.54 5.81
N GLY A 123 -1.30 -6.36 5.51
CA GLY A 123 -1.89 -6.47 4.18
C GLY A 123 -2.83 -5.30 3.84
N MET A 124 -3.24 -4.51 4.80
CA MET A 124 -3.98 -3.25 4.80
C MET A 124 -4.81 -3.11 6.07
N THR A 125 -4.96 -1.90 6.55
CA THR A 125 -5.96 -1.50 7.55
C THR A 125 -6.72 -0.25 7.06
N ASP A 126 -7.65 0.24 7.87
CA ASP A 126 -8.30 1.55 7.63
C ASP A 126 -7.33 2.72 7.84
N TYR A 127 -6.19 2.49 8.46
CA TYR A 127 -5.18 3.49 8.75
C TYR A 127 -4.05 3.54 7.72
N ALA A 128 -3.59 2.37 7.20
CA ALA A 128 -2.41 2.30 6.34
C ALA A 128 -2.45 1.11 5.37
N HIS A 129 -1.73 1.26 4.25
CA HIS A 129 -1.47 0.19 3.27
C HIS A 129 0.03 0.18 2.89
N PRO A 130 0.93 -0.28 3.80
CA PRO A 130 2.37 -0.17 3.58
C PRO A 130 2.87 -0.96 2.37
N LEU A 131 2.36 -2.19 2.15
CA LEU A 131 2.74 -3.01 0.99
C LEU A 131 2.42 -2.30 -0.33
N GLN A 132 1.28 -1.61 -0.40
CA GLN A 132 0.91 -0.86 -1.60
C GLN A 132 1.90 0.25 -1.88
N VAL A 133 2.17 1.12 -0.90
CA VAL A 133 3.04 2.27 -1.14
C VAL A 133 4.49 1.87 -1.39
N LEU A 134 4.98 0.79 -0.79
CA LEU A 134 6.28 0.21 -1.18
C LEU A 134 6.27 -0.23 -2.66
N THR A 135 5.16 -0.79 -3.11
CA THR A 135 4.98 -1.20 -4.52
C THR A 135 4.93 0.01 -5.45
N ASP A 136 4.21 1.05 -5.06
CA ASP A 136 4.12 2.32 -5.79
C ASP A 136 5.52 2.93 -5.94
N LEU A 137 6.28 3.01 -4.85
CA LEU A 137 7.65 3.54 -4.85
C LEU A 137 8.58 2.69 -5.73
N MET A 138 8.48 1.36 -5.71
CA MET A 138 9.23 0.49 -6.63
C MET A 138 8.91 0.83 -8.09
N THR A 139 7.63 0.95 -8.43
CA THR A 139 7.17 1.23 -9.80
C THR A 139 7.62 2.61 -10.27
N VAL A 140 7.50 3.62 -9.41
CA VAL A 140 8.01 4.98 -9.70
C VAL A 140 9.51 4.95 -9.92
N ARG A 141 10.29 4.28 -9.04
CA ARG A 141 11.74 4.15 -9.18
C ARG A 141 12.14 3.43 -10.47
N GLU A 142 11.44 2.37 -10.83
CA GLU A 142 11.67 1.62 -12.06
C GLU A 142 11.50 2.49 -13.32
N ARG A 143 10.48 3.33 -13.34
CA ARG A 143 10.15 4.19 -14.50
C ARG A 143 10.92 5.51 -14.53
N LYS A 144 11.19 6.13 -13.38
CA LYS A 144 11.84 7.45 -13.27
C LYS A 144 13.33 7.37 -12.96
N GLY A 145 13.85 6.20 -12.55
CA GLY A 145 15.25 6.00 -12.18
C GLY A 145 15.64 6.57 -10.81
N THR A 146 14.77 7.34 -10.18
CA THR A 146 14.98 7.96 -8.87
C THR A 146 13.66 8.15 -8.13
N LEU A 147 13.74 8.39 -6.81
CA LEU A 147 12.60 8.82 -5.99
C LEU A 147 12.85 10.23 -5.44
N ALA A 148 14.06 10.48 -4.95
CA ALA A 148 14.40 11.76 -4.33
C ALA A 148 14.25 12.93 -5.32
N GLY A 149 13.60 14.00 -4.86
CA GLY A 149 13.37 15.20 -5.65
C GLY A 149 12.15 15.16 -6.56
N LEU A 150 11.48 14.00 -6.73
CA LEU A 150 10.23 13.93 -7.48
C LEU A 150 9.07 14.56 -6.69
N LYS A 151 8.09 15.08 -7.41
CA LYS A 151 6.84 15.61 -6.86
C LYS A 151 5.72 14.59 -7.01
N ALA A 152 5.19 14.15 -5.88
CA ALA A 152 4.03 13.29 -5.76
C ALA A 152 2.78 14.12 -5.48
N GLY A 153 1.74 13.98 -6.30
CA GLY A 153 0.42 14.49 -6.04
C GLY A 153 -0.54 13.35 -5.70
N PHE A 154 -1.41 13.53 -4.71
CA PHE A 154 -2.51 12.60 -4.41
C PHE A 154 -3.82 13.35 -4.51
N VAL A 155 -4.78 12.80 -5.26
CA VAL A 155 -6.12 13.36 -5.44
C VAL A 155 -7.14 12.32 -5.01
N GLY A 156 -7.89 12.58 -3.93
CA GLY A 156 -8.90 11.65 -3.44
C GLY A 156 -9.14 11.71 -1.93
N ASP A 157 -9.49 10.57 -1.33
CA ASP A 157 -9.78 10.46 0.10
C ASP A 157 -8.49 10.50 0.95
N GLY A 158 -8.44 11.37 1.96
CA GLY A 158 -7.38 11.42 2.95
C GLY A 158 -7.37 10.22 3.90
N TYR A 159 -7.58 9.02 3.38
CA TYR A 159 -7.70 7.77 4.13
C TYR A 159 -6.38 6.99 4.16
N ASN A 160 -6.44 5.67 4.27
CA ASN A 160 -5.28 4.80 4.47
C ASN A 160 -4.22 4.89 3.36
N MET A 161 -4.62 5.06 2.08
CA MET A 161 -3.67 5.25 1.00
C MET A 161 -2.96 6.60 1.11
N ALA A 162 -3.70 7.70 1.29
CA ALA A 162 -3.11 9.02 1.48
C ALA A 162 -2.16 9.06 2.69
N ASN A 163 -2.54 8.43 3.83
CA ASN A 163 -1.67 8.30 4.99
C ASN A 163 -0.33 7.63 4.64
N SER A 164 -0.39 6.55 3.87
CA SER A 164 0.81 5.77 3.53
C SER A 164 1.66 6.47 2.46
N VAL A 165 1.02 7.12 1.45
CA VAL A 165 1.70 7.93 0.42
C VAL A 165 2.48 9.08 1.06
N ILE A 166 1.85 9.82 2.00
CA ILE A 166 2.53 10.91 2.74
C ILE A 166 3.81 10.37 3.36
N VAL A 167 3.71 9.31 4.15
CA VAL A 167 4.84 8.79 4.92
C VAL A 167 5.91 8.19 4.01
N GLY A 168 5.52 7.35 3.06
CA GLY A 168 6.47 6.67 2.18
C GLY A 168 7.21 7.62 1.25
N CYS A 169 6.48 8.50 0.57
CA CYS A 169 7.08 9.45 -0.38
C CYS A 169 7.98 10.48 0.31
N LEU A 170 7.56 11.04 1.45
CA LEU A 170 8.39 11.98 2.21
C LEU A 170 9.66 11.30 2.73
N ALA A 171 9.57 10.06 3.22
CA ALA A 171 10.72 9.33 3.74
C ALA A 171 11.82 9.14 2.69
N VAL A 172 11.46 8.90 1.43
CA VAL A 172 12.42 8.70 0.33
C VAL A 172 12.82 10.01 -0.38
N GLY A 173 12.46 11.16 0.18
CA GLY A 173 12.91 12.46 -0.28
C GLY A 173 12.06 13.12 -1.37
N MET A 174 10.86 12.62 -1.63
CA MET A 174 9.91 13.25 -2.54
C MET A 174 9.24 14.47 -1.88
N THR A 175 8.69 15.37 -2.71
CA THR A 175 7.75 16.40 -2.28
C THR A 175 6.32 15.86 -2.45
N VAL A 176 5.42 16.10 -1.49
CA VAL A 176 4.09 15.51 -1.48
C VAL A 176 3.01 16.58 -1.35
N THR A 177 2.06 16.59 -2.27
CA THR A 177 0.84 17.41 -2.19
C THR A 177 -0.37 16.49 -2.13
N ILE A 178 -1.17 16.60 -1.07
CA ILE A 178 -2.42 15.85 -0.89
C ILE A 178 -3.59 16.79 -1.12
N ALA A 179 -4.45 16.47 -2.08
CA ALA A 179 -5.72 17.12 -2.30
C ALA A 179 -6.87 16.20 -1.88
N CYS A 180 -7.63 16.62 -0.88
CA CYS A 180 -8.81 15.90 -0.42
C CYS A 180 -9.97 16.88 -0.12
N PRO A 181 -11.25 16.45 -0.25
CA PRO A 181 -12.38 17.29 0.10
C PRO A 181 -12.36 17.70 1.56
N LYS A 182 -13.05 18.79 1.88
CA LYS A 182 -13.23 19.22 3.27
C LYS A 182 -13.91 18.12 4.08
N GLY A 183 -13.34 17.79 5.24
CA GLY A 183 -13.82 16.69 6.11
C GLY A 183 -13.16 15.33 5.87
N TYR A 184 -12.47 15.14 4.77
CA TYR A 184 -11.81 13.87 4.39
C TYR A 184 -10.27 13.97 4.46
N ARG A 185 -9.76 14.43 5.62
CA ARG A 185 -8.34 14.71 5.81
C ARG A 185 -7.57 13.47 6.26
N PRO A 186 -6.28 13.36 5.92
CA PRO A 186 -5.38 12.35 6.50
C PRO A 186 -5.36 12.36 8.03
N ALA A 187 -4.94 11.25 8.62
CA ALA A 187 -4.87 11.08 10.06
C ALA A 187 -3.98 12.15 10.73
N ALA A 188 -4.40 12.64 11.91
CA ALA A 188 -3.75 13.76 12.57
C ALA A 188 -2.28 13.51 12.92
N ASP A 189 -1.93 12.30 13.31
CA ASP A 189 -0.55 11.89 13.61
C ASP A 189 0.32 11.84 12.35
N VAL A 190 -0.24 11.44 11.20
CA VAL A 190 0.43 11.49 9.89
C VAL A 190 0.67 12.93 9.48
N LEU A 191 -0.31 13.83 9.66
CA LEU A 191 -0.14 15.25 9.38
C LEU A 191 0.90 15.90 10.30
N MET A 192 0.97 15.47 11.57
CA MET A 192 2.02 15.94 12.50
C MET A 192 3.42 15.49 12.06
N LEU A 193 3.55 14.25 11.58
CA LEU A 193 4.80 13.75 11.00
C LEU A 193 5.16 14.55 9.75
N ALA A 194 4.23 14.73 8.82
CA ALA A 194 4.45 15.45 7.58
C ALA A 194 4.93 16.90 7.78
N LYS A 195 4.45 17.59 8.82
CA LYS A 195 4.90 18.95 9.18
C LYS A 195 6.40 19.04 9.45
N GLN A 196 7.07 17.95 9.85
CA GLN A 196 8.51 17.94 10.11
C GLN A 196 9.33 18.09 8.82
N TYR A 197 8.70 17.83 7.66
CA TYR A 197 9.31 17.95 6.34
C TYR A 197 9.19 19.37 5.72
N GLY A 198 8.55 20.31 6.44
CA GLY A 198 8.44 21.70 6.03
C GLY A 198 7.71 21.88 4.70
N ASP A 199 8.36 22.56 3.77
CA ASP A 199 7.86 22.89 2.43
C ASP A 199 7.75 21.68 1.47
N LYS A 200 8.28 20.52 1.87
CA LYS A 200 8.10 19.29 1.10
C LYS A 200 6.70 18.67 1.24
N PHE A 201 5.86 19.19 2.12
CA PHE A 201 4.50 18.70 2.30
C PHE A 201 3.45 19.80 2.20
N MET A 202 2.43 19.59 1.39
CA MET A 202 1.26 20.47 1.29
C MET A 202 -0.04 19.65 1.39
N LEU A 203 -0.99 20.17 2.16
CA LEU A 203 -2.37 19.67 2.21
C LEU A 203 -3.32 20.76 1.70
N THR A 204 -4.12 20.44 0.70
CA THR A 204 -5.04 21.36 0.03
C THR A 204 -6.43 20.74 -0.14
N ASN A 205 -7.42 21.57 -0.50
CA ASN A 205 -8.72 21.11 -1.00
C ASN A 205 -8.88 21.36 -2.51
N ASP A 206 -7.82 21.80 -3.17
CA ASP A 206 -7.77 22.02 -4.61
C ASP A 206 -7.00 20.90 -5.30
N PRO A 207 -7.69 20.02 -6.06
CA PRO A 207 -7.02 18.91 -6.76
C PRO A 207 -6.04 19.38 -7.84
N ASP A 208 -6.21 20.58 -8.39
CA ASP A 208 -5.32 21.14 -9.39
C ASP A 208 -3.94 21.51 -8.80
N GLU A 209 -3.90 21.91 -7.53
CA GLU A 209 -2.62 22.14 -6.82
C GLU A 209 -1.81 20.84 -6.63
N ALA A 210 -2.48 19.70 -6.42
CA ALA A 210 -1.80 18.42 -6.33
C ALA A 210 -1.28 17.95 -7.68
N ALA A 211 -2.01 18.22 -8.75
CA ALA A 211 -1.61 17.83 -10.10
C ALA A 211 -0.50 18.70 -10.69
N ARG A 212 -0.43 19.99 -10.32
CA ARG A 212 0.51 20.95 -10.91
C ARG A 212 1.95 20.50 -10.78
N ASP A 213 2.65 20.38 -11.93
CA ASP A 213 4.06 19.98 -12.04
C ASP A 213 4.39 18.63 -11.35
N ALA A 214 3.40 17.75 -11.17
CA ALA A 214 3.62 16.45 -10.57
C ALA A 214 4.43 15.52 -11.50
N ASP A 215 5.36 14.75 -10.92
CA ASP A 215 6.07 13.65 -11.58
C ASP A 215 5.26 12.35 -11.51
N VAL A 216 4.44 12.21 -10.46
CA VAL A 216 3.55 11.08 -10.26
C VAL A 216 2.26 11.54 -9.58
N LEU A 217 1.13 11.07 -10.08
CA LEU A 217 -0.20 11.29 -9.50
C LEU A 217 -0.76 9.97 -8.97
N PHE A 218 -1.14 10.00 -7.71
CA PHE A 218 -1.81 8.90 -7.03
C PHE A 218 -3.30 9.21 -6.88
N THR A 219 -4.12 8.21 -7.04
CA THR A 219 -5.53 8.27 -6.64
C THR A 219 -5.99 6.92 -6.12
N ASP A 220 -7.10 6.88 -5.42
CA ASP A 220 -7.75 5.67 -4.91
C ASP A 220 -9.27 5.88 -4.89
N VAL A 221 -10.01 4.80 -4.78
CA VAL A 221 -11.47 4.82 -4.73
C VAL A 221 -11.98 5.79 -3.66
N TRP A 222 -13.04 6.53 -3.98
CA TRP A 222 -13.68 7.44 -3.02
C TRP A 222 -14.40 6.71 -1.89
N VAL A 223 -14.84 5.46 -2.16
CA VAL A 223 -15.57 4.63 -1.22
C VAL A 223 -14.76 3.37 -0.94
N SER A 224 -14.03 3.35 0.17
CA SER A 224 -13.28 2.17 0.60
C SER A 224 -14.20 1.09 1.14
N MET A 225 -13.73 -0.17 1.11
CA MET A 225 -14.46 -1.32 1.65
C MET A 225 -14.86 -1.12 3.12
N GLY A 226 -16.13 -1.30 3.42
CA GLY A 226 -16.75 -1.06 4.72
C GLY A 226 -17.45 0.29 4.83
N MET A 227 -17.36 1.14 3.80
CA MET A 227 -18.01 2.45 3.72
C MET A 227 -19.19 2.49 2.74
N GLU A 228 -19.74 1.34 2.36
CA GLU A 228 -20.78 1.21 1.33
C GLU A 228 -22.04 2.00 1.67
N ARG A 229 -22.26 2.33 2.95
CA ARG A 229 -23.37 3.18 3.40
C ARG A 229 -23.20 4.66 3.09
N GLU A 230 -21.97 5.09 2.77
CA GLU A 230 -21.61 6.49 2.52
C GLU A 230 -21.53 6.82 1.02
N VAL A 231 -21.79 5.86 0.12
CA VAL A 231 -21.59 6.00 -1.35
C VAL A 231 -22.17 7.29 -1.89
N GLU A 232 -23.46 7.56 -1.64
CA GLU A 232 -24.14 8.74 -2.20
C GLU A 232 -23.63 10.06 -1.60
N GLN A 233 -23.23 10.06 -0.33
CA GLN A 233 -22.65 11.24 0.30
C GLN A 233 -21.25 11.49 -0.27
N ARG A 234 -20.42 10.46 -0.36
CA ARG A 234 -19.06 10.57 -0.88
C ARG A 234 -19.03 11.00 -2.35
N ARG A 235 -19.91 10.47 -3.20
CA ARG A 235 -20.02 10.91 -4.60
C ARG A 235 -20.31 12.41 -4.72
N ARG A 236 -21.14 12.98 -3.82
CA ARG A 236 -21.40 14.42 -3.79
C ARG A 236 -20.18 15.20 -3.31
N ASP A 237 -19.56 14.77 -2.21
CA ASP A 237 -18.47 15.48 -1.56
C ASP A 237 -17.17 15.45 -2.38
N PHE A 238 -16.97 14.38 -3.16
CA PHE A 238 -15.81 14.20 -4.04
C PHE A 238 -16.03 14.74 -5.46
N THR A 239 -17.18 15.37 -5.74
CA THR A 239 -17.40 16.02 -7.03
C THR A 239 -16.25 17.00 -7.32
N GLY A 240 -15.59 16.82 -8.48
CA GLY A 240 -14.42 17.61 -8.87
C GLY A 240 -13.07 17.03 -8.43
N PHE A 241 -13.01 15.85 -7.79
CA PHE A 241 -11.77 15.16 -7.42
C PHE A 241 -11.43 13.98 -8.36
N THR A 242 -11.97 13.97 -9.56
CA THR A 242 -11.63 12.99 -10.59
C THR A 242 -10.26 13.31 -11.19
N LEU A 243 -9.38 12.34 -11.32
CA LEU A 243 -8.17 12.46 -12.12
C LEU A 243 -8.54 12.33 -13.59
N ASP A 244 -8.62 13.44 -14.30
CA ASP A 244 -9.05 13.57 -15.70
C ASP A 244 -7.97 14.22 -16.59
N ALA A 245 -8.22 14.29 -17.89
CA ALA A 245 -7.29 14.85 -18.86
C ALA A 245 -6.92 16.33 -18.56
N ALA A 246 -7.83 17.11 -17.99
CA ALA A 246 -7.56 18.51 -17.63
C ALA A 246 -6.51 18.59 -16.49
N ARG A 247 -6.59 17.70 -15.50
CA ARG A 247 -5.59 17.60 -14.43
C ARG A 247 -4.28 17.01 -14.89
N MET A 248 -4.33 15.99 -15.76
CA MET A 248 -3.12 15.47 -16.36
C MET A 248 -2.35 16.54 -17.16
N ALA A 249 -3.05 17.48 -17.79
CA ALA A 249 -2.43 18.60 -18.50
C ALA A 249 -1.72 19.62 -17.57
N LEU A 250 -1.99 19.64 -16.27
CA LEU A 250 -1.28 20.45 -15.28
C LEU A 250 -0.01 19.78 -14.78
N ALA A 251 0.10 18.47 -14.89
CA ALA A 251 1.26 17.70 -14.49
C ALA A 251 2.39 17.80 -15.53
N LYS A 252 3.55 17.24 -15.21
CA LYS A 252 4.64 17.15 -16.20
C LYS A 252 4.25 16.26 -17.37
N PRO A 253 4.78 16.48 -18.59
CA PRO A 253 4.43 15.68 -19.76
C PRO A 253 4.69 14.19 -19.64
N ASP A 254 5.63 13.79 -18.78
CA ASP A 254 5.99 12.41 -18.46
C ASP A 254 5.46 11.95 -17.10
N CYS A 255 4.43 12.61 -16.58
CA CYS A 255 3.81 12.27 -15.31
C CYS A 255 3.23 10.86 -15.35
N MET A 256 3.53 10.08 -14.32
CA MET A 256 2.97 8.76 -14.10
C MET A 256 1.64 8.84 -13.34
N VAL A 257 0.78 7.82 -13.52
CA VAL A 257 -0.40 7.61 -12.69
C VAL A 257 -0.29 6.29 -11.95
N GLN A 258 -0.54 6.31 -10.64
CA GLN A 258 -0.58 5.13 -9.77
C GLN A 258 -1.97 4.95 -9.18
N HIS A 259 -2.46 3.72 -9.21
CA HIS A 259 -3.79 3.35 -8.70
C HIS A 259 -3.76 1.92 -8.14
N PRO A 260 -4.07 1.69 -6.86
CA PRO A 260 -3.97 0.36 -6.23
C PRO A 260 -4.97 -0.67 -6.78
N LEU A 261 -5.92 -0.22 -7.60
CA LEU A 261 -7.03 -1.01 -8.12
C LEU A 261 -7.87 -1.69 -6.98
N PRO A 262 -9.19 -1.93 -7.21
CA PRO A 262 -9.96 -1.69 -8.43
C PRO A 262 -10.21 -0.19 -8.67
N ALA A 263 -10.33 0.23 -9.92
CA ALA A 263 -10.68 1.61 -10.26
C ALA A 263 -12.18 1.72 -10.60
N HIS A 264 -12.82 2.78 -10.14
CA HIS A 264 -14.17 3.15 -10.54
C HIS A 264 -14.11 4.23 -11.63
N ARG A 265 -14.03 3.77 -12.88
CA ARG A 265 -13.95 4.64 -14.04
C ARG A 265 -15.09 5.66 -14.08
N GLY A 266 -14.74 6.95 -14.13
CA GLY A 266 -15.69 8.07 -14.09
C GLY A 266 -15.98 8.58 -12.68
N GLU A 267 -15.41 7.96 -11.64
CA GLU A 267 -15.38 8.48 -10.27
C GLU A 267 -13.99 9.10 -10.00
N GLU A 268 -13.10 8.41 -9.30
CA GLU A 268 -11.77 8.94 -8.94
C GLU A 268 -10.81 9.10 -10.12
N ILE A 269 -11.02 8.32 -11.19
CA ILE A 269 -10.19 8.38 -12.41
C ILE A 269 -11.06 8.30 -13.66
N ALA A 270 -10.79 9.16 -14.65
CA ALA A 270 -11.47 9.12 -15.94
C ALA A 270 -11.03 7.89 -16.76
N PRO A 271 -11.95 7.29 -17.56
CA PRO A 271 -11.64 6.09 -18.33
C PRO A 271 -10.47 6.26 -19.30
N ASP A 272 -10.38 7.40 -19.97
CA ASP A 272 -9.32 7.73 -20.94
C ASP A 272 -7.96 7.90 -20.25
N VAL A 273 -7.90 8.49 -19.06
CA VAL A 273 -6.68 8.61 -18.26
C VAL A 273 -6.21 7.23 -17.80
N LEU A 274 -7.12 6.38 -17.30
CA LEU A 274 -6.76 5.04 -16.88
C LEU A 274 -6.19 4.21 -18.04
N GLU A 275 -6.83 4.26 -19.21
CA GLU A 275 -6.35 3.51 -20.38
C GLU A 275 -5.02 4.06 -20.92
N ALA A 276 -4.82 5.38 -20.89
CA ALA A 276 -3.55 5.99 -21.31
C ALA A 276 -2.37 5.60 -20.40
N HIS A 277 -2.64 5.33 -19.11
CA HIS A 277 -1.67 4.95 -18.08
C HIS A 277 -1.77 3.48 -17.65
N ALA A 278 -2.46 2.65 -18.45
CA ALA A 278 -2.70 1.25 -18.10
C ALA A 278 -1.41 0.46 -17.87
N ASP A 279 -0.40 0.63 -18.74
CA ASP A 279 0.86 -0.12 -18.62
C ASP A 279 1.54 0.09 -17.26
N GLU A 280 1.59 1.32 -16.76
CA GLU A 280 2.22 1.62 -15.47
C GLU A 280 1.36 1.21 -14.27
N ILE A 281 0.03 1.31 -14.37
CA ILE A 281 -0.91 0.85 -13.33
C ILE A 281 -0.88 -0.68 -13.21
N PHE A 282 -0.75 -1.40 -14.32
CA PHE A 282 -0.65 -2.86 -14.28
C PHE A 282 0.76 -3.35 -13.96
N ASP A 283 1.82 -2.61 -14.28
CA ASP A 283 3.17 -2.86 -13.76
C ASP A 283 3.21 -2.69 -12.23
N GLU A 284 2.53 -1.69 -11.67
CA GLU A 284 2.33 -1.54 -10.24
C GLU A 284 1.65 -2.79 -9.64
N ALA A 285 0.59 -3.28 -10.30
CA ALA A 285 -0.09 -4.49 -9.83
C ALA A 285 0.83 -5.74 -9.88
N GLU A 286 1.70 -5.86 -10.89
CA GLU A 286 2.73 -6.91 -10.99
C GLU A 286 3.77 -6.76 -9.87
N ASN A 287 4.29 -5.56 -9.65
CA ASN A 287 5.35 -5.26 -8.68
C ASN A 287 4.96 -5.63 -7.25
N ARG A 288 3.68 -5.75 -6.94
CA ARG A 288 3.21 -6.25 -5.62
C ARG A 288 3.81 -7.60 -5.25
N ILE A 289 3.93 -8.53 -6.20
CA ILE A 289 4.51 -9.85 -5.94
C ILE A 289 5.95 -9.71 -5.44
N TYR A 290 6.74 -8.86 -6.08
CA TYR A 290 8.17 -8.69 -5.76
C TYR A 290 8.38 -7.97 -4.43
N VAL A 291 7.59 -6.94 -4.15
CA VAL A 291 7.62 -6.23 -2.86
C VAL A 291 7.18 -7.14 -1.72
N GLU A 292 6.13 -7.93 -1.90
CA GLU A 292 5.65 -8.88 -0.90
C GLU A 292 6.68 -9.99 -0.65
N LYS A 293 7.36 -10.51 -1.70
CA LYS A 293 8.52 -11.41 -1.57
C LYS A 293 9.64 -10.76 -0.78
N ALA A 294 10.02 -9.53 -1.12
CA ALA A 294 11.10 -8.80 -0.45
C ALA A 294 10.83 -8.59 1.04
N VAL A 295 9.63 -8.13 1.40
CA VAL A 295 9.24 -7.94 2.81
C VAL A 295 9.31 -9.25 3.58
N LEU A 296 8.82 -10.34 3.03
CA LEU A 296 8.88 -11.65 3.68
C LEU A 296 10.32 -12.18 3.78
N ALA A 297 11.16 -11.96 2.77
CA ALA A 297 12.57 -12.34 2.80
C ALA A 297 13.37 -11.55 3.84
N VAL A 298 13.16 -10.24 3.91
CA VAL A 298 13.80 -9.39 4.94
C VAL A 298 13.41 -9.84 6.35
N LEU A 299 12.16 -10.22 6.56
CA LEU A 299 11.64 -10.62 7.87
C LEU A 299 12.00 -12.06 8.28
N LEU A 300 12.10 -12.98 7.33
CA LEU A 300 12.21 -14.42 7.60
C LEU A 300 13.54 -15.05 7.15
N ALA A 301 14.20 -14.48 6.14
CA ALA A 301 15.45 -15.00 5.59
C ALA A 301 16.67 -14.09 5.87
N GLY A 302 16.47 -12.92 6.46
CA GLY A 302 17.56 -12.01 6.83
C GLY A 302 18.24 -11.34 5.62
N LYS A 303 17.49 -11.14 4.54
CA LYS A 303 17.98 -10.43 3.34
C LYS A 303 18.26 -8.96 3.62
#